data_0a6bc8615a998ebc3b3b82afcbe62e7e
#
_entry.id   0a6bc8615a998ebc3b3b82afcbe62e7e
#
_cell.length_a   1.000
_cell.length_b   1.000
_cell.length_c   1.000
_cell.angle_alpha   90.00
_cell.angle_beta   90.00
_cell.angle_gamma   90.00
#
_symmetry.space_group_name_H-M   'P 1'
#
loop_
_entity.id
_entity.type
_entity.pdbx_description
1 polymer ?
#
loop_
_entity_poly.entity_id
_entity_poly.type
_entity_poly.pdbx_seq_one_letter_code
_entity_poly.pdbx_strand_id
1 'polypeptide(L)'
;YDHTIERKYQALIWGIPNKEKGTININLGRSFKDRRIIDAFANNTLGKKAITHYKVIEQYHYISLIECELETGRTHQIRAHMKYIGHPIFNDKTYGGDKVVKGNKFTNYKKFVENNFKLMPRQGLHAKSLGFVHPTTNQKVLFESELPEDFLGVIDRWKKYNTSKNY
;
A
#
# COMPACT_ATOMS: atom_id res chain seq x y z
N TYR A 1 21.03 4.72 -16.54
CA TYR A 1 19.61 4.91 -16.85
C TYR A 1 19.08 5.91 -15.84
N ASP A 2 18.94 7.14 -16.26
CA ASP A 2 18.36 8.22 -15.47
C ASP A 2 16.91 7.83 -15.08
N HIS A 3 16.59 7.99 -13.81
CA HIS A 3 15.26 7.71 -13.25
C HIS A 3 14.28 8.81 -13.69
N THR A 4 13.92 8.81 -14.97
CA THR A 4 12.98 9.78 -15.57
C THR A 4 11.50 9.38 -15.39
N ILE A 5 11.23 8.24 -14.71
CA ILE A 5 9.87 7.74 -14.49
C ILE A 5 9.46 8.00 -13.05
N GLU A 6 8.53 8.93 -12.87
CA GLU A 6 7.87 9.18 -11.58
C GLU A 6 6.65 8.27 -11.45
N ARG A 7 6.57 7.51 -10.37
CA ARG A 7 5.45 6.59 -10.10
C ARG A 7 4.95 6.79 -8.69
N LYS A 8 3.75 7.32 -8.57
CA LYS A 8 3.07 7.47 -7.29
C LYS A 8 1.88 6.53 -7.19
N TYR A 9 1.72 5.97 -6.01
CA TYR A 9 0.63 5.06 -5.66
C TYR A 9 -0.04 5.56 -4.39
N GLN A 10 -1.33 5.28 -4.26
CA GLN A 10 -2.02 5.41 -2.98
C GLN A 10 -2.42 4.02 -2.49
N ALA A 11 -2.24 3.80 -1.19
CA ALA A 11 -2.55 2.52 -0.56
C ALA A 11 -3.28 2.70 0.77
N LEU A 12 -4.27 1.86 1.02
CA LEU A 12 -4.80 1.64 2.36
C LEU A 12 -3.99 0.53 3.03
N ILE A 13 -3.44 0.81 4.20
CA ILE A 13 -2.63 -0.12 4.97
C ILE A 13 -3.24 -0.38 6.34
N TRP A 14 -2.99 -1.54 6.90
CA TRP A 14 -3.32 -1.85 8.29
C TRP A 14 -2.40 -1.13 9.26
N GLY A 15 -2.98 -0.49 10.26
CA GLY A 15 -2.26 0.24 11.31
C GLY A 15 -1.84 1.64 10.92
N ILE A 16 -1.12 2.26 11.84
CA ILE A 16 -0.60 3.62 11.72
C ILE A 16 0.92 3.53 11.81
N PRO A 17 1.67 3.90 10.75
CA PRO A 17 3.12 3.94 10.81
C PRO A 17 3.61 4.90 11.90
N ASN A 18 4.70 4.54 12.59
CA ASN A 18 5.28 5.37 13.67
C ASN A 18 5.85 6.70 13.16
N LYS A 19 6.12 6.79 11.86
CA LYS A 19 6.62 8.01 11.20
C LYS A 19 5.65 8.41 10.09
N GLU A 20 5.35 9.70 9.99
CA GLU A 20 4.51 10.24 8.91
C GLU A 20 5.12 10.06 7.52
N LYS A 21 6.47 10.01 7.45
CA LYS A 21 7.23 9.76 6.22
C LYS A 21 8.34 8.77 6.51
N GLY A 22 8.63 7.93 5.53
CA GLY A 22 9.72 6.97 5.64
C GLY A 22 10.21 6.45 4.31
N THR A 23 11.38 5.84 4.35
CA THR A 23 11.99 5.13 3.21
C THR A 23 12.23 3.69 3.61
N ILE A 24 11.74 2.77 2.78
CA ILE A 24 11.98 1.33 2.91
C ILE A 24 13.00 0.97 1.82
N ASN A 25 14.24 0.69 2.24
CA ASN A 25 15.34 0.30 1.36
C ASN A 25 15.76 -1.13 1.70
N ILE A 26 14.98 -2.09 1.22
CA ILE A 26 15.13 -3.52 1.52
C ILE A 26 15.05 -4.31 0.21
N ASN A 27 16.00 -5.21 0.01
CA ASN A 27 16.02 -6.06 -1.18
C ASN A 27 14.78 -6.97 -1.26
N LEU A 28 14.27 -7.14 -2.47
CA LEU A 28 13.12 -7.99 -2.76
C LEU A 28 13.50 -9.13 -3.72
N GLY A 29 12.97 -10.30 -3.47
CA GLY A 29 13.16 -11.46 -4.33
C GLY A 29 12.08 -12.51 -4.14
N ARG A 30 12.08 -13.55 -4.96
CA ARG A 30 11.11 -14.63 -4.82
C ARG A 30 11.30 -15.39 -3.52
N SER A 31 10.19 -15.64 -2.83
CA SER A 31 10.18 -16.44 -1.60
C SER A 31 10.74 -17.84 -1.84
N PHE A 32 11.52 -18.34 -0.89
CA PHE A 32 11.98 -19.74 -0.93
C PHE A 32 10.86 -20.74 -0.63
N LYS A 33 9.81 -20.31 0.08
CA LYS A 33 8.68 -21.16 0.46
C LYS A 33 7.62 -21.24 -0.65
N ASP A 34 7.32 -20.12 -1.31
CA ASP A 34 6.34 -20.02 -2.39
C ASP A 34 6.84 -19.00 -3.42
N ARG A 35 7.29 -19.47 -4.56
CA ARG A 35 7.87 -18.64 -5.63
C ARG A 35 6.89 -17.64 -6.27
N ARG A 36 5.59 -17.74 -5.96
CA ARG A 36 4.58 -16.75 -6.37
C ARG A 36 4.60 -15.49 -5.51
N ILE A 37 5.22 -15.58 -4.33
CA ILE A 37 5.33 -14.49 -3.35
C ILE A 37 6.70 -13.82 -3.50
N ILE A 38 6.73 -12.51 -3.26
CA ILE A 38 7.97 -11.72 -3.13
C ILE A 38 8.22 -11.48 -1.64
N ASP A 39 9.38 -11.88 -1.17
CA ASP A 39 9.85 -11.64 0.19
C ASP A 39 10.85 -10.49 0.25
N ALA A 40 10.91 -9.86 1.41
CA ALA A 40 11.88 -8.83 1.75
C ALA A 40 13.09 -9.47 2.50
N PHE A 41 14.30 -9.15 2.05
CA PHE A 41 15.55 -9.70 2.59
C PHE A 41 16.34 -8.61 3.31
N ALA A 42 16.23 -8.59 4.64
CA ALA A 42 16.80 -7.54 5.49
C ALA A 42 18.34 -7.39 5.40
N ASN A 43 19.04 -8.46 5.09
CA ASN A 43 20.51 -8.45 5.03
C ASN A 43 21.06 -7.91 3.70
N ASN A 44 20.21 -7.58 2.74
CA ASN A 44 20.58 -7.09 1.40
C ASN A 44 21.56 -7.98 0.60
N THR A 45 21.82 -9.21 1.05
CA THR A 45 22.67 -10.18 0.35
C THR A 45 21.90 -10.99 -0.68
N LEU A 46 20.58 -11.05 -0.53
CA LEU A 46 19.65 -11.76 -1.40
C LEU A 46 18.68 -10.78 -2.05
N GLY A 47 18.09 -11.21 -3.16
CA GLY A 47 17.11 -10.42 -3.91
C GLY A 47 17.75 -9.27 -4.70
N LYS A 48 16.91 -8.35 -5.13
CA LYS A 48 17.31 -7.15 -5.90
C LYS A 48 16.96 -5.90 -5.11
N LYS A 49 17.81 -4.88 -5.18
CA LYS A 49 17.59 -3.58 -4.55
C LYS A 49 16.20 -3.05 -4.87
N ALA A 50 15.49 -2.63 -3.85
CA ALA A 50 14.17 -2.05 -3.93
C ALA A 50 14.04 -0.90 -2.93
N ILE A 51 13.55 0.26 -3.40
CA ILE A 51 13.39 1.47 -2.60
C ILE A 51 11.98 2.01 -2.80
N THR A 52 11.26 2.16 -1.69
CA THR A 52 9.92 2.77 -1.62
C THR A 52 9.94 3.89 -0.59
N HIS A 53 9.57 5.09 -1.00
CA HIS A 53 9.26 6.18 -0.08
C HIS A 53 7.77 6.16 0.21
N TYR A 54 7.38 6.44 1.46
CA TYR A 54 5.98 6.59 1.81
C TYR A 54 5.73 7.86 2.63
N LYS A 55 4.50 8.37 2.50
CA LYS A 55 3.97 9.46 3.30
C LYS A 55 2.55 9.10 3.73
N VAL A 56 2.26 9.25 5.02
CA VAL A 56 0.90 9.12 5.55
C VAL A 56 0.08 10.34 5.13
N ILE A 57 -1.03 10.11 4.45
CA ILE A 57 -1.97 11.14 3.98
C ILE A 57 -3.06 11.36 5.02
N GLU A 58 -3.66 10.27 5.50
CA GLU A 58 -4.75 10.32 6.47
C GLU A 58 -4.78 9.03 7.32
N GLN A 59 -5.25 9.15 8.57
CA GLN A 59 -5.32 8.03 9.51
C GLN A 59 -6.77 7.78 9.92
N TYR A 60 -7.18 6.51 9.97
CA TYR A 60 -8.55 6.10 10.29
C TYR A 60 -8.55 5.02 11.38
N HIS A 61 -8.10 5.35 12.57
CA HIS A 61 -8.07 4.50 13.75
C HIS A 61 -7.21 3.21 13.61
N TYR A 62 -7.56 2.29 12.74
CA TYR A 62 -6.86 1.01 12.53
C TYR A 62 -6.28 0.82 11.14
N ILE A 63 -6.53 1.74 10.24
CA ILE A 63 -5.93 1.78 8.90
C ILE A 63 -5.43 3.20 8.58
N SER A 64 -4.55 3.29 7.60
CA SER A 64 -4.05 4.58 7.09
C SER A 64 -4.08 4.61 5.58
N LEU A 65 -4.37 5.78 5.01
CA LEU A 65 -4.10 6.09 3.62
C LEU A 65 -2.67 6.63 3.51
N ILE A 66 -1.87 6.01 2.67
CA ILE A 66 -0.51 6.45 2.39
C ILE A 66 -0.32 6.73 0.91
N GLU A 67 0.59 7.64 0.58
CA GLU A 67 1.17 7.79 -0.75
C GLU A 67 2.53 7.10 -0.77
N CYS A 68 2.80 6.34 -1.83
CA CYS A 68 4.09 5.70 -2.08
C CYS A 68 4.71 6.24 -3.35
N GLU A 69 6.00 6.54 -3.32
CA GLU A 69 6.82 6.90 -4.48
C GLU A 69 7.93 5.87 -4.65
N LEU A 70 8.13 5.41 -5.89
CA LEU A 70 9.03 4.31 -6.20
C LEU A 70 10.29 4.79 -6.93
N GLU A 71 11.48 4.58 -6.34
CA GLU A 71 12.75 4.68 -7.08
C GLU A 71 12.99 3.43 -7.94
N THR A 72 12.49 2.28 -7.52
CA THR A 72 12.61 1.00 -8.23
C THR A 72 11.24 0.42 -8.51
N GLY A 73 11.10 -0.44 -9.51
CA GLY A 73 9.82 -1.06 -9.89
C GLY A 73 9.89 -2.58 -9.85
N ARG A 74 10.04 -3.19 -8.66
CA ARG A 74 10.04 -4.65 -8.50
C ARG A 74 8.63 -5.18 -8.39
N THR A 75 8.43 -6.42 -8.81
CA THR A 75 7.14 -7.13 -8.68
C THR A 75 6.66 -7.05 -7.23
N HIS A 76 5.40 -6.68 -7.02
CA HIS A 76 4.75 -6.55 -5.71
C HIS A 76 5.50 -5.66 -4.71
N GLN A 77 6.33 -4.73 -5.16
CA GLN A 77 7.25 -4.00 -4.30
C GLN A 77 6.56 -3.33 -3.10
N ILE A 78 5.55 -2.50 -3.33
CA ILE A 78 4.83 -1.81 -2.24
C ILE A 78 4.20 -2.84 -1.29
N ARG A 79 3.58 -3.88 -1.83
CA ARG A 79 2.89 -4.93 -1.05
C ARG A 79 3.85 -5.67 -0.12
N ALA A 80 5.01 -6.10 -0.64
CA ALA A 80 6.04 -6.79 0.14
C ALA A 80 6.70 -5.86 1.17
N HIS A 81 7.02 -4.62 0.78
CA HIS A 81 7.61 -3.63 1.69
C HIS A 81 6.67 -3.27 2.84
N MET A 82 5.38 -3.01 2.55
CA MET A 82 4.41 -2.66 3.60
C MET A 82 4.17 -3.84 4.56
N LYS A 83 4.10 -5.08 4.05
CA LYS A 83 4.09 -6.26 4.92
C LYS A 83 5.34 -6.33 5.80
N TYR A 84 6.52 -6.10 5.23
CA TYR A 84 7.80 -6.19 5.94
C TYR A 84 7.86 -5.23 7.14
N ILE A 85 7.36 -4.00 6.99
CA ILE A 85 7.32 -3.02 8.10
C ILE A 85 6.12 -3.21 9.04
N GLY A 86 5.33 -4.29 8.89
CA GLY A 86 4.22 -4.62 9.78
C GLY A 86 2.88 -3.94 9.45
N HIS A 87 2.76 -3.35 8.28
CA HIS A 87 1.58 -2.63 7.80
C HIS A 87 1.07 -3.19 6.46
N PRO A 88 0.61 -4.46 6.38
CA PRO A 88 0.16 -5.05 5.13
C PRO A 88 -0.97 -4.23 4.51
N ILE A 89 -1.06 -4.25 3.17
CA ILE A 89 -2.11 -3.54 2.44
C ILE A 89 -3.47 -4.16 2.77
N PHE A 90 -4.47 -3.31 2.98
CA PHE A 90 -5.84 -3.70 3.28
C PHE A 90 -6.42 -4.58 2.18
N ASN A 91 -7.01 -5.70 2.56
CA ASN A 91 -7.56 -6.76 1.69
C ASN A 91 -6.55 -7.41 0.73
N ASP A 92 -5.27 -7.44 1.08
CA ASP A 92 -4.25 -8.13 0.31
C ASP A 92 -4.12 -9.60 0.71
N LYS A 93 -4.75 -10.50 -0.06
CA LYS A 93 -4.77 -11.95 0.20
C LYS A 93 -3.38 -12.58 0.19
N THR A 94 -2.49 -12.11 -0.68
CA THR A 94 -1.14 -12.67 -0.82
C THR A 94 -0.26 -12.34 0.36
N TYR A 95 -0.43 -11.12 0.93
CA TYR A 95 0.45 -10.59 1.96
C TYR A 95 -0.22 -10.46 3.33
N GLY A 96 -1.39 -11.11 3.51
CA GLY A 96 -2.04 -11.27 4.81
C GLY A 96 -2.84 -10.07 5.29
N GLY A 97 -3.25 -9.18 4.39
CA GLY A 97 -4.10 -8.03 4.68
C GLY A 97 -5.61 -8.30 4.57
N ASP A 98 -6.00 -9.50 4.15
CA ASP A 98 -7.38 -9.94 3.94
C ASP A 98 -8.08 -10.49 5.19
N LYS A 99 -7.57 -10.14 6.36
CA LYS A 99 -8.11 -10.48 7.68
C LYS A 99 -7.97 -9.28 8.61
N VAL A 100 -8.59 -9.35 9.78
CA VAL A 100 -8.40 -8.34 10.84
C VAL A 100 -6.96 -8.39 11.32
N VAL A 101 -6.15 -7.41 10.96
CA VAL A 101 -4.74 -7.28 11.38
C VAL A 101 -4.60 -6.37 12.60
N LYS A 102 -5.41 -5.31 12.68
CA LYS A 102 -5.44 -4.34 13.78
C LYS A 102 -6.88 -4.12 14.24
N GLY A 103 -7.06 -3.78 15.50
CA GLY A 103 -8.35 -3.48 16.11
C GLY A 103 -8.73 -4.47 17.19
N ASN A 104 -10.02 -4.56 17.49
CA ASN A 104 -10.55 -5.43 18.53
C ASN A 104 -11.08 -6.77 17.98
N LYS A 105 -11.43 -7.68 18.89
CA LYS A 105 -11.95 -9.02 18.54
C LYS A 105 -13.49 -9.10 18.55
N PHE A 106 -14.20 -7.98 18.76
CA PHE A 106 -15.66 -7.98 18.82
C PHE A 106 -16.28 -8.33 17.46
N THR A 107 -17.38 -9.08 17.52
CA THR A 107 -18.09 -9.56 16.33
C THR A 107 -18.52 -8.42 15.40
N ASN A 108 -18.98 -7.31 15.94
CA ASN A 108 -19.41 -6.15 15.14
C ASN A 108 -18.26 -5.50 14.37
N TYR A 109 -17.08 -5.42 14.97
CA TYR A 109 -15.90 -4.92 14.30
C TYR A 109 -15.46 -5.86 13.17
N LYS A 110 -15.44 -7.16 13.44
CA LYS A 110 -15.13 -8.17 12.43
C LYS A 110 -16.08 -8.07 11.22
N LYS A 111 -17.40 -7.99 11.47
CA LYS A 111 -18.43 -7.78 10.43
C LYS A 111 -18.21 -6.48 9.65
N PHE A 112 -17.86 -5.40 10.35
CA PHE A 112 -17.54 -4.13 9.71
C PHE A 112 -16.36 -4.29 8.73
N VAL A 113 -15.25 -4.91 9.14
CA VAL A 113 -14.09 -5.17 8.29
C VAL A 113 -14.45 -6.07 7.10
N GLU A 114 -15.16 -7.17 7.33
CA GLU A 114 -15.60 -8.09 6.27
C GLU A 114 -16.49 -7.40 5.22
N ASN A 115 -17.38 -6.49 5.65
CA ASN A 115 -18.21 -5.70 4.74
C ASN A 115 -17.38 -4.71 3.89
N ASN A 116 -16.27 -4.18 4.44
CA ASN A 116 -15.34 -3.36 3.68
C ASN A 116 -14.53 -4.21 2.67
N PHE A 117 -14.17 -5.44 3.02
CA PHE A 117 -13.53 -6.37 2.07
C PHE A 117 -14.46 -6.74 0.91
N LYS A 118 -15.77 -6.88 1.16
CA LYS A 118 -16.76 -7.13 0.10
C LYS A 118 -16.94 -5.91 -0.81
N LEU A 119 -16.89 -4.70 -0.24
CA LEU A 119 -17.01 -3.45 -1.01
C LEU A 119 -15.83 -3.25 -1.95
N MET A 120 -14.62 -3.56 -1.50
CA MET A 120 -13.40 -3.50 -2.31
C MET A 120 -12.73 -4.89 -2.34
N PRO A 121 -13.16 -5.81 -3.24
CA PRO A 121 -12.73 -7.21 -3.25
C PRO A 121 -11.33 -7.40 -3.87
N ARG A 122 -10.43 -6.49 -3.61
CA ARG A 122 -9.05 -6.48 -4.07
C ARG A 122 -8.17 -5.75 -3.06
N GLN A 123 -6.85 -5.86 -3.21
CA GLN A 123 -5.91 -5.09 -2.39
C GLN A 123 -6.14 -3.57 -2.57
N GLY A 124 -6.12 -2.84 -1.46
CA GLY A 124 -6.26 -1.39 -1.40
C GLY A 124 -5.02 -0.67 -1.91
N LEU A 125 -4.68 -0.85 -3.19
CA LEU A 125 -3.54 -0.24 -3.86
C LEU A 125 -3.98 0.31 -5.22
N HIS A 126 -3.63 1.58 -5.48
CA HIS A 126 -4.01 2.30 -6.69
C HIS A 126 -2.82 3.07 -7.26
N ALA A 127 -2.57 2.95 -8.56
CA ALA A 127 -1.59 3.77 -9.27
C ALA A 127 -2.15 5.19 -9.47
N LYS A 128 -1.65 6.14 -8.68
CA LYS A 128 -2.16 7.51 -8.67
C LYS A 128 -1.64 8.35 -9.82
N SER A 129 -0.33 8.27 -10.11
CA SER A 129 0.27 9.01 -11.21
C SER A 129 1.45 8.27 -11.84
N LEU A 130 1.64 8.55 -13.13
CA LEU A 130 2.78 8.10 -13.92
C LEU A 130 3.32 9.29 -14.71
N GLY A 131 4.55 9.68 -14.41
CA GLY A 131 5.29 10.70 -15.16
C GLY A 131 6.51 10.12 -15.85
N PHE A 132 6.78 10.52 -17.06
CA PHE A 132 7.98 10.14 -17.81
C PHE A 132 8.33 11.18 -18.89
N VAL A 133 9.56 11.13 -19.39
CA VAL A 133 9.98 11.90 -20.56
C VAL A 133 9.65 11.11 -21.81
N HIS A 134 8.84 11.70 -22.70
CA HIS A 134 8.43 11.04 -23.93
C HIS A 134 9.66 10.84 -24.87
N PRO A 135 9.94 9.62 -25.32
CA PRO A 135 11.21 9.28 -25.99
C PRO A 135 11.41 10.00 -27.33
N THR A 136 10.33 10.41 -28.01
CA THR A 136 10.42 11.08 -29.32
C THR A 136 10.39 12.59 -29.19
N THR A 137 9.53 13.13 -28.32
CA THR A 137 9.34 14.60 -28.21
C THR A 137 10.20 15.23 -27.13
N ASN A 138 10.83 14.43 -26.29
CA ASN A 138 11.63 14.86 -25.13
C ASN A 138 10.87 15.74 -24.12
N GLN A 139 9.55 15.72 -24.17
CA GLN A 139 8.68 16.46 -23.26
C GLN A 139 8.30 15.59 -22.06
N LYS A 140 8.19 16.21 -20.87
CA LYS A 140 7.66 15.55 -19.67
C LYS A 140 6.16 15.35 -19.84
N VAL A 141 5.70 14.10 -19.66
CA VAL A 141 4.29 13.70 -19.70
C VAL A 141 3.92 13.20 -18.31
N LEU A 142 2.76 13.62 -17.80
CA LEU A 142 2.20 13.20 -16.53
C LEU A 142 0.76 12.71 -16.74
N PHE A 143 0.48 11.50 -16.32
CA PHE A 143 -0.85 10.94 -16.23
C PHE A 143 -1.27 10.82 -14.78
N GLU A 144 -2.51 11.19 -14.47
CA GLU A 144 -3.09 11.04 -13.14
C GLU A 144 -4.40 10.25 -13.22
N SER A 145 -4.71 9.53 -12.15
CA SER A 145 -5.93 8.75 -12.01
C SER A 145 -6.59 9.06 -10.67
N GLU A 146 -7.89 9.30 -10.68
CA GLU A 146 -8.67 9.45 -9.45
C GLU A 146 -8.82 8.10 -8.72
N LEU A 147 -9.02 8.17 -7.40
CA LEU A 147 -9.30 6.96 -6.62
C LEU A 147 -10.61 6.33 -7.08
N PRO A 148 -10.64 5.00 -7.30
CA PRO A 148 -11.85 4.29 -7.67
C PRO A 148 -12.95 4.39 -6.61
N GLU A 149 -14.22 4.26 -7.03
CA GLU A 149 -15.38 4.38 -6.13
C GLU A 149 -15.36 3.35 -4.98
N ASP A 150 -14.93 2.12 -5.24
CA ASP A 150 -14.79 1.08 -4.22
C ASP A 150 -13.78 1.48 -3.13
N PHE A 151 -12.68 2.11 -3.53
CA PHE A 151 -11.63 2.61 -2.64
C PHE A 151 -12.15 3.78 -1.80
N LEU A 152 -12.80 4.77 -2.44
CA LEU A 152 -13.43 5.91 -1.77
C LEU A 152 -14.53 5.46 -0.80
N GLY A 153 -15.33 4.47 -1.17
CA GLY A 153 -16.37 3.90 -0.32
C GLY A 153 -15.81 3.27 0.97
N VAL A 154 -14.68 2.58 0.89
CA VAL A 154 -13.99 2.05 2.07
C VAL A 154 -13.49 3.19 2.94
N ILE A 155 -12.84 4.21 2.38
CA ILE A 155 -12.37 5.39 3.13
C ILE A 155 -13.53 6.05 3.88
N ASP A 156 -14.66 6.32 3.21
CA ASP A 156 -15.83 6.95 3.82
C ASP A 156 -16.38 6.15 5.01
N ARG A 157 -16.46 4.82 4.88
CA ARG A 157 -16.88 3.95 5.99
C ARG A 157 -15.93 4.01 7.19
N TRP A 158 -14.63 4.04 6.94
CA TRP A 158 -13.63 4.14 8.01
C TRP A 158 -13.62 5.53 8.67
N LYS A 159 -13.87 6.61 7.93
CA LYS A 159 -14.08 7.96 8.49
C LYS A 159 -15.27 7.97 9.45
N LYS A 160 -16.39 7.41 9.06
CA LYS A 160 -17.60 7.31 9.89
C LYS A 160 -17.35 6.44 11.13
N TYR A 161 -16.64 5.34 10.98
CA TYR A 161 -16.27 4.47 12.12
C TYR A 161 -15.38 5.21 13.13
N ASN A 162 -14.45 6.03 12.65
CA ASN A 162 -13.57 6.85 13.49
C ASN A 162 -14.38 7.87 14.31
N THR A 163 -15.33 8.56 13.66
CA THR A 163 -16.19 9.57 14.31
C THR A 163 -17.11 8.95 15.37
N SER A 164 -17.68 7.78 15.11
CA SER A 164 -18.62 7.12 16.04
C SER A 164 -17.96 6.57 17.33
N LYS A 165 -16.64 6.53 17.41
CA LYS A 165 -15.89 6.11 18.61
C LYS A 165 -15.42 7.26 19.49
N ASN A 166 -15.62 8.49 19.08
CA ASN A 166 -15.26 9.69 19.85
C ASN A 166 -16.42 10.21 20.73
N TYR A 167 -17.46 9.37 20.97
CA TYR A 167 -18.57 9.63 21.91
C TYR A 167 -18.64 8.59 23.00
#